data_b69825ac82f9a6f95e442b287e44293e
#
_entry.id   b69825ac82f9a6f95e442b287e44293e
#
_cell.length_a   1.000
_cell.length_b   1.000
_cell.length_c   1.000
_cell.angle_alpha   90.00
_cell.angle_beta   90.00
_cell.angle_gamma   90.00
#
_symmetry.space_group_name_H-M   'P 1'
#
loop_
_entity.id
_entity.type
_entity.pdbx_description
1 polymer ?
#
loop_
_entity_poly.entity_id
_entity_poly.type
_entity_poly.pdbx_seq_one_letter_code
_entity_poly.pdbx_strand_id
1 'polypeptide(L)'
;NVGDKLTLIVPEATSAPGGITPRMQRFTIVALFKVGAELDNSLALIDIADAGQLLRLQPGQVPSVRLELKDLYQSPQVAAKVVKELGQGFRSSDWTRTQGSLFNAMKMEKTMIGLLLLLIIAVAAFNIIATLIMVVADKRTDIAILRTLGATPRQIMAIFMVQGTVIGVIGTVIGGVLGVFAALNITGMIDRIERLVGHKVFSSDVYFINYLPSDLQVLDVVLICSAALLMSFLATLYPSWRAARTQPAESLRYE
;
A
#
# COMPACT_ATOMS: atom_id res chain seq x y z
N ASN A 1 30.06 26.36 -9.10
CA ASN A 1 31.15 25.95 -8.21
C ASN A 1 31.12 26.74 -6.89
N VAL A 2 31.78 26.24 -5.86
CA VAL A 2 31.99 27.00 -4.62
C VAL A 2 32.80 28.26 -4.95
N GLY A 3 32.38 29.42 -4.46
CA GLY A 3 32.95 30.72 -4.75
C GLY A 3 32.25 31.49 -5.89
N ASP A 4 31.41 30.83 -6.65
CA ASP A 4 30.61 31.51 -7.72
C ASP A 4 29.52 32.38 -7.13
N LYS A 5 29.05 33.36 -7.88
CA LYS A 5 28.00 34.28 -7.48
C LYS A 5 26.66 33.84 -8.06
N LEU A 6 25.66 33.66 -7.19
CA LEU A 6 24.28 33.36 -7.55
C LEU A 6 23.37 34.55 -7.23
N THR A 7 22.48 34.92 -8.14
CA THR A 7 21.48 35.96 -7.87
C THR A 7 20.13 35.29 -7.56
N LEU A 8 19.61 35.50 -6.37
CA LEU A 8 18.26 35.09 -6.01
C LEU A 8 17.26 36.19 -6.41
N ILE A 9 16.17 35.76 -7.03
CA ILE A 9 15.10 36.64 -7.51
C ILE A 9 13.81 36.26 -6.75
N VAL A 10 13.25 37.21 -6.02
CA VAL A 10 11.97 37.04 -5.34
C VAL A 10 10.92 37.88 -6.07
N PRO A 11 9.87 37.28 -6.63
CA PRO A 11 8.77 38.05 -7.20
C PRO A 11 8.01 38.78 -6.11
N GLU A 12 7.93 40.08 -6.19
CA GLU A 12 7.12 40.89 -5.27
C GLU A 12 5.78 41.18 -5.93
N ALA A 13 4.70 40.70 -5.33
CA ALA A 13 3.35 41.09 -5.69
C ALA A 13 3.01 42.45 -5.08
N THR A 14 3.58 43.52 -5.58
CA THR A 14 3.18 44.89 -5.17
C THR A 14 2.11 45.35 -6.16
N SER A 15 0.94 45.74 -5.63
CA SER A 15 -0.15 46.33 -6.40
C SER A 15 0.17 47.79 -6.81
N ALA A 16 1.37 48.04 -7.33
CA ALA A 16 1.74 49.35 -7.86
C ALA A 16 1.39 49.45 -9.36
N PRO A 17 0.97 50.63 -9.86
CA PRO A 17 0.56 50.81 -11.25
C PRO A 17 1.64 50.54 -12.29
N GLY A 18 2.84 50.17 -11.90
CA GLY A 18 4.01 49.94 -12.76
C GLY A 18 4.46 48.48 -12.97
N GLY A 19 3.70 47.50 -12.48
CA GLY A 19 4.04 46.08 -12.67
C GLY A 19 4.86 45.46 -11.52
N ILE A 20 5.16 44.16 -11.68
CA ILE A 20 5.93 43.36 -10.71
C ILE A 20 7.41 43.75 -10.82
N THR A 21 7.97 44.40 -9.78
CA THR A 21 9.43 44.63 -9.70
C THR A 21 10.05 43.49 -8.90
N PRO A 22 10.83 42.59 -9.54
CA PRO A 22 11.46 41.50 -8.80
C PRO A 22 12.59 42.04 -7.92
N ARG A 23 12.69 41.52 -6.71
CA ARG A 23 13.85 41.77 -5.83
C ARG A 23 14.98 40.84 -6.21
N MET A 24 16.18 41.39 -6.32
CA MET A 24 17.37 40.64 -6.68
C MET A 24 18.44 40.87 -5.61
N GLN A 25 18.99 39.80 -5.09
CA GLN A 25 20.14 39.85 -4.19
C GLN A 25 21.18 38.82 -4.65
N ARG A 26 22.45 39.24 -4.61
CA ARG A 26 23.57 38.41 -5.04
C ARG A 26 24.21 37.77 -3.84
N PHE A 27 24.36 36.44 -3.92
CA PHE A 27 24.98 35.61 -2.89
C PHE A 27 26.23 34.93 -3.47
N THR A 28 27.18 34.62 -2.60
CA THR A 28 28.34 33.78 -2.96
C THR A 28 28.09 32.36 -2.48
N ILE A 29 28.29 31.37 -3.35
CA ILE A 29 28.10 29.97 -3.01
C ILE A 29 29.24 29.53 -2.08
N VAL A 30 28.92 29.17 -0.84
CA VAL A 30 29.87 28.72 0.17
C VAL A 30 30.02 27.20 0.22
N ALA A 31 28.97 26.46 -0.15
CA ALA A 31 28.99 25.01 -0.20
C ALA A 31 27.96 24.49 -1.21
N LEU A 32 28.19 23.26 -1.70
CA LEU A 32 27.26 22.49 -2.50
C LEU A 32 26.86 21.25 -1.70
N PHE A 33 25.59 20.96 -1.68
CA PHE A 33 25.05 19.75 -1.07
C PHE A 33 24.25 18.95 -2.09
N LYS A 34 24.15 17.65 -1.91
CA LYS A 34 23.37 16.75 -2.74
C LYS A 34 22.41 15.97 -1.83
N VAL A 35 21.12 16.12 -2.09
CA VAL A 35 20.04 15.40 -1.39
C VAL A 35 19.55 14.23 -2.24
N GLY A 36 19.61 14.40 -3.55
CA GLY A 36 19.08 13.48 -4.55
C GLY A 36 17.76 13.94 -5.17
N ALA A 37 17.47 13.42 -6.37
CA ALA A 37 16.28 13.68 -7.16
C ALA A 37 15.99 15.17 -7.45
N GLU A 38 14.71 15.54 -7.50
CA GLU A 38 14.25 16.89 -7.91
C GLU A 38 14.72 18.02 -7.00
N LEU A 39 15.03 17.72 -5.72
CA LEU A 39 15.41 18.75 -4.75
C LEU A 39 16.77 19.40 -5.08
N ASP A 40 17.67 18.67 -5.72
CA ASP A 40 18.99 19.19 -6.08
C ASP A 40 18.93 20.34 -7.10
N ASN A 41 17.84 20.44 -7.87
CA ASN A 41 17.65 21.47 -8.87
C ASN A 41 16.88 22.69 -8.37
N SER A 42 16.24 22.60 -7.19
CA SER A 42 15.28 23.62 -6.74
C SER A 42 15.54 24.17 -5.34
N LEU A 43 16.46 23.57 -4.57
CA LEU A 43 16.69 23.93 -3.19
C LEU A 43 17.98 24.76 -3.00
N ALA A 44 17.83 25.97 -2.46
CA ALA A 44 18.95 26.79 -2.01
C ALA A 44 18.75 27.14 -0.53
N LEU A 45 19.81 27.03 0.27
CA LEU A 45 19.82 27.41 1.67
C LEU A 45 20.60 28.70 1.84
N ILE A 46 20.01 29.68 2.52
CA ILE A 46 20.64 30.97 2.86
C ILE A 46 20.50 31.24 4.34
N ASP A 47 21.32 32.14 4.87
CA ASP A 47 21.20 32.59 6.25
C ASP A 47 19.85 33.29 6.49
N ILE A 48 19.30 33.12 7.70
CA ILE A 48 17.97 33.67 8.04
C ILE A 48 17.96 35.20 8.11
N ALA A 49 19.10 35.81 8.48
CA ALA A 49 19.22 37.26 8.50
C ALA A 49 19.26 37.83 7.07
N ASP A 50 19.97 37.18 6.16
CA ASP A 50 20.00 37.51 4.73
C ASP A 50 18.64 37.33 4.08
N ALA A 51 17.94 36.24 4.44
CA ALA A 51 16.55 36.03 4.00
C ALA A 51 15.61 37.15 4.49
N GLY A 52 15.78 37.58 5.74
CA GLY A 52 15.04 38.70 6.30
C GLY A 52 15.27 40.00 5.52
N GLN A 53 16.51 40.29 5.15
CA GLN A 53 16.84 41.48 4.32
C GLN A 53 16.24 41.36 2.90
N LEU A 54 16.37 40.22 2.26
CA LEU A 54 15.81 39.95 0.94
C LEU A 54 14.29 40.11 0.92
N LEU A 55 13.61 39.68 1.98
CA LEU A 55 12.16 39.76 2.14
C LEU A 55 11.71 41.07 2.82
N ARG A 56 12.63 41.98 3.25
CA ARG A 56 12.35 43.21 4.00
C ARG A 56 11.52 43.01 5.24
N LEU A 57 11.83 41.96 6.00
CA LEU A 57 11.18 41.68 7.26
C LEU A 57 11.78 42.59 8.36
N GLN A 58 10.99 42.91 9.33
CA GLN A 58 11.50 43.61 10.51
C GLN A 58 12.40 42.70 11.35
N PRO A 59 13.37 43.25 12.09
CA PRO A 59 14.20 42.45 12.97
C PRO A 59 13.35 41.58 13.92
N GLY A 60 13.60 40.28 13.96
CA GLY A 60 12.85 39.30 14.73
C GLY A 60 11.59 38.76 14.07
N GLN A 61 11.24 39.19 12.86
CA GLN A 61 10.16 38.60 12.08
C GLN A 61 10.69 37.47 11.20
N VAL A 62 9.87 36.41 11.07
CA VAL A 62 10.11 35.28 10.14
C VAL A 62 8.88 35.10 9.26
N PRO A 63 9.07 34.72 7.99
CA PRO A 63 7.95 34.55 7.04
C PRO A 63 7.09 33.34 7.37
N SER A 64 7.65 32.34 7.98
CA SER A 64 6.94 31.11 8.34
C SER A 64 7.65 30.37 9.47
N VAL A 65 6.88 29.52 10.15
CA VAL A 65 7.38 28.61 11.18
C VAL A 65 7.04 27.20 10.75
N ARG A 66 8.04 26.32 10.75
CA ARG A 66 7.87 24.89 10.48
C ARG A 66 7.60 24.15 11.78
N LEU A 67 6.51 23.41 11.81
CA LEU A 67 6.17 22.51 12.91
C LEU A 67 6.44 21.07 12.49
N GLU A 68 7.21 20.35 13.27
CA GLU A 68 7.45 18.92 13.09
C GLU A 68 6.53 18.13 14.02
N LEU A 69 5.78 17.20 13.46
CA LEU A 69 4.82 16.37 14.18
C LEU A 69 5.36 14.95 14.34
N LYS A 70 5.07 14.32 15.48
CA LYS A 70 5.40 12.91 15.71
C LYS A 70 4.60 11.98 14.80
N ASP A 71 3.36 12.36 14.49
CA ASP A 71 2.48 11.64 13.57
C ASP A 71 2.14 12.56 12.38
N LEU A 72 2.67 12.20 11.21
CA LEU A 72 2.48 12.94 9.97
C LEU A 72 1.01 13.01 9.54
N TYR A 73 0.22 11.97 9.85
CA TYR A 73 -1.19 11.90 9.43
C TYR A 73 -2.09 12.86 10.19
N GLN A 74 -1.65 13.38 11.33
CA GLN A 74 -2.38 14.39 12.09
C GLN A 74 -2.14 15.82 11.57
N SER A 75 -1.25 16.02 10.59
CA SER A 75 -0.87 17.35 10.13
C SER A 75 -2.04 18.21 9.67
N PRO A 76 -3.08 17.74 8.94
CA PRO A 76 -4.21 18.57 8.55
C PRO A 76 -5.03 19.05 9.74
N GLN A 77 -5.20 18.20 10.76
CA GLN A 77 -5.97 18.53 11.97
C GLN A 77 -5.23 19.53 12.84
N VAL A 78 -3.92 19.32 13.04
CA VAL A 78 -3.07 20.24 13.79
C VAL A 78 -2.96 21.59 13.08
N ALA A 79 -2.76 21.58 11.77
CA ALA A 79 -2.70 22.78 10.95
C ALA A 79 -3.99 23.62 11.09
N ALA A 80 -5.15 22.98 10.99
CA ALA A 80 -6.45 23.65 11.17
C ALA A 80 -6.62 24.22 12.60
N LYS A 81 -6.18 23.49 13.62
CA LYS A 81 -6.23 23.92 15.02
C LYS A 81 -5.34 25.13 15.26
N VAL A 82 -4.09 25.08 14.80
CA VAL A 82 -3.12 26.18 14.96
C VAL A 82 -3.62 27.46 14.28
N VAL A 83 -4.14 27.37 13.04
CA VAL A 83 -4.70 28.54 12.35
C VAL A 83 -5.90 29.10 13.09
N LYS A 84 -6.75 28.27 13.66
CA LYS A 84 -7.91 28.72 14.45
C LYS A 84 -7.49 29.43 15.71
N GLU A 85 -6.42 28.98 16.38
CA GLU A 85 -5.90 29.63 17.61
C GLU A 85 -5.13 30.91 17.33
N LEU A 86 -4.38 31.00 16.21
CA LEU A 86 -3.62 32.18 15.83
C LEU A 86 -4.49 33.29 15.23
N GLY A 87 -5.69 32.99 14.75
CA GLY A 87 -6.63 33.94 14.20
C GLY A 87 -6.41 34.35 12.75
N GLN A 88 -7.07 35.44 12.33
CA GLN A 88 -7.03 35.90 10.93
C GLN A 88 -5.65 36.47 10.57
N GLY A 89 -5.15 36.07 9.39
CA GLY A 89 -3.86 36.51 8.86
C GLY A 89 -2.82 35.40 8.76
N PHE A 90 -3.02 34.26 9.44
CA PHE A 90 -2.15 33.11 9.34
C PHE A 90 -2.69 32.10 8.35
N ARG A 91 -1.77 31.49 7.58
CA ARG A 91 -2.06 30.40 6.66
C ARG A 91 -1.20 29.20 7.02
N SER A 92 -1.77 28.03 7.06
CA SER A 92 -1.02 26.79 7.19
C SER A 92 -0.91 26.12 5.82
N SER A 93 0.23 25.51 5.58
CA SER A 93 0.44 24.58 4.50
C SER A 93 0.98 23.30 5.10
N ASP A 94 0.36 22.19 4.80
CA ASP A 94 0.82 20.89 5.22
C ASP A 94 1.20 20.04 3.99
N TRP A 95 1.88 18.94 4.23
CA TRP A 95 2.33 18.06 3.15
C TRP A 95 1.17 17.48 2.33
N THR A 96 -0.04 17.39 2.89
CA THR A 96 -1.21 16.85 2.14
C THR A 96 -1.69 17.82 1.06
N ARG A 97 -1.41 19.11 1.21
CA ARG A 97 -1.69 20.13 0.18
C ARG A 97 -0.63 20.15 -0.92
N THR A 98 0.64 20.02 -0.55
CA THR A 98 1.76 20.02 -1.51
C THR A 98 1.89 18.70 -2.24
N GLN A 99 1.61 17.58 -1.58
CA GLN A 99 1.72 16.22 -2.10
C GLN A 99 0.37 15.50 -2.22
N GLY A 100 -0.75 16.24 -2.18
CA GLY A 100 -2.10 15.66 -2.15
C GLY A 100 -2.42 14.77 -3.35
N SER A 101 -1.96 15.13 -4.54
CA SER A 101 -2.11 14.32 -5.75
C SER A 101 -1.37 12.98 -5.62
N LEU A 102 -0.15 12.98 -5.08
CA LEU A 102 0.64 11.78 -4.83
C LEU A 102 -0.04 10.88 -3.80
N PHE A 103 -0.54 11.47 -2.70
CA PHE A 103 -1.25 10.72 -1.67
C PHE A 103 -2.55 10.09 -2.17
N ASN A 104 -3.32 10.82 -2.98
CA ASN A 104 -4.52 10.28 -3.59
C ASN A 104 -4.18 9.15 -4.58
N ALA A 105 -3.11 9.29 -5.35
CA ALA A 105 -2.63 8.24 -6.23
C ALA A 105 -2.23 6.97 -5.46
N MET A 106 -1.45 7.11 -4.37
CA MET A 106 -1.06 5.99 -3.49
C MET A 106 -2.27 5.32 -2.84
N LYS A 107 -3.26 6.10 -2.39
CA LYS A 107 -4.49 5.55 -1.82
C LYS A 107 -5.30 4.77 -2.87
N MET A 108 -5.38 5.30 -4.07
CA MET A 108 -6.05 4.64 -5.19
C MET A 108 -5.31 3.36 -5.59
N GLU A 109 -3.98 3.38 -5.66
CA GLU A 109 -3.13 2.23 -5.92
C GLU A 109 -3.35 1.12 -4.86
N LYS A 110 -3.30 1.46 -3.56
CA LYS A 110 -3.59 0.52 -2.47
C LYS A 110 -4.97 -0.12 -2.61
N THR A 111 -5.98 0.67 -2.99
CA THR A 111 -7.35 0.17 -3.22
C THR A 111 -7.39 -0.77 -4.42
N MET A 112 -6.74 -0.43 -5.53
CA MET A 112 -6.67 -1.27 -6.72
C MET A 112 -5.96 -2.60 -6.44
N ILE A 113 -4.82 -2.56 -5.74
CA ILE A 113 -4.10 -3.77 -5.31
C ILE A 113 -5.01 -4.63 -4.41
N GLY A 114 -5.73 -4.03 -3.47
CA GLY A 114 -6.68 -4.73 -2.61
C GLY A 114 -7.78 -5.43 -3.42
N LEU A 115 -8.34 -4.78 -4.44
CA LEU A 115 -9.33 -5.38 -5.34
C LEU A 115 -8.74 -6.53 -6.17
N LEU A 116 -7.51 -6.39 -6.67
CA LEU A 116 -6.83 -7.47 -7.40
C LEU A 116 -6.58 -8.69 -6.50
N LEU A 117 -6.15 -8.46 -5.26
CA LEU A 117 -5.98 -9.55 -4.28
C LEU A 117 -7.31 -10.26 -3.99
N LEU A 118 -8.40 -9.50 -3.83
CA LEU A 118 -9.73 -10.07 -3.65
C LEU A 118 -10.16 -10.91 -4.85
N LEU A 119 -9.86 -10.45 -6.07
CA LEU A 119 -10.14 -11.21 -7.30
C LEU A 119 -9.35 -12.53 -7.34
N ILE A 120 -8.06 -12.51 -6.95
CA ILE A 120 -7.23 -13.72 -6.88
C ILE A 120 -7.83 -14.71 -5.86
N ILE A 121 -8.27 -14.24 -4.70
CA ILE A 121 -8.95 -15.08 -3.69
C ILE A 121 -10.25 -15.65 -4.25
N ALA A 122 -11.03 -14.86 -5.01
CA ALA A 122 -12.25 -15.33 -5.64
C ALA A 122 -11.99 -16.42 -6.68
N VAL A 123 -10.96 -16.29 -7.50
CA VAL A 123 -10.52 -17.33 -8.46
C VAL A 123 -10.09 -18.59 -7.74
N ALA A 124 -9.33 -18.47 -6.64
CA ALA A 124 -8.95 -19.61 -5.81
C ALA A 124 -10.18 -20.31 -5.20
N ALA A 125 -11.17 -19.56 -4.69
CA ALA A 125 -12.42 -20.11 -4.20
C ALA A 125 -13.20 -20.84 -5.27
N PHE A 126 -13.26 -20.29 -6.49
CA PHE A 126 -13.89 -20.97 -7.64
C PHE A 126 -13.18 -22.30 -7.97
N ASN A 127 -11.86 -22.33 -7.91
CA ASN A 127 -11.09 -23.56 -8.12
C ASN A 127 -11.40 -24.62 -7.05
N ILE A 128 -11.53 -24.21 -5.78
CA ILE A 128 -11.97 -25.11 -4.69
C ILE A 128 -13.36 -25.70 -4.99
N ILE A 129 -14.31 -24.85 -5.42
CA ILE A 129 -15.67 -25.30 -5.80
C ILE A 129 -15.60 -26.33 -6.91
N ALA A 130 -14.88 -26.05 -7.99
CA ALA A 130 -14.76 -26.94 -9.14
C ALA A 130 -14.16 -28.30 -8.76
N THR A 131 -13.06 -28.26 -7.99
CA THR A 131 -12.38 -29.48 -7.52
C THR A 131 -13.28 -30.31 -6.61
N LEU A 132 -13.99 -29.68 -5.65
CA LEU A 132 -14.88 -30.41 -4.76
C LEU A 132 -16.10 -30.99 -5.52
N ILE A 133 -16.65 -30.29 -6.52
CA ILE A 133 -17.71 -30.82 -7.35
C ILE A 133 -17.25 -32.08 -8.09
N MET A 134 -16.03 -32.07 -8.63
CA MET A 134 -15.43 -33.24 -9.27
C MET A 134 -15.25 -34.39 -8.29
N VAL A 135 -14.66 -34.13 -7.12
CA VAL A 135 -14.50 -35.15 -6.06
C VAL A 135 -15.85 -35.74 -5.62
N VAL A 136 -16.87 -34.90 -5.44
CA VAL A 136 -18.23 -35.37 -5.12
C VAL A 136 -18.81 -36.23 -6.23
N ALA A 137 -18.56 -35.90 -7.50
CA ALA A 137 -19.00 -36.70 -8.65
C ALA A 137 -18.32 -38.07 -8.67
N ASP A 138 -17.01 -38.10 -8.48
CA ASP A 138 -16.22 -39.34 -8.48
C ASP A 138 -16.57 -40.23 -7.27
N LYS A 139 -16.99 -39.65 -6.16
CA LYS A 139 -17.35 -40.34 -4.93
C LYS A 139 -18.87 -40.65 -4.79
N ARG A 140 -19.64 -40.51 -5.88
CA ARG A 140 -21.09 -40.72 -5.83
C ARG A 140 -21.50 -42.12 -5.33
N THR A 141 -20.83 -43.17 -5.80
CA THR A 141 -21.08 -44.54 -5.40
C THR A 141 -20.77 -44.76 -3.92
N ASP A 142 -19.62 -44.25 -3.44
CA ASP A 142 -19.23 -44.34 -2.03
C ASP A 142 -20.26 -43.61 -1.13
N ILE A 143 -20.73 -42.44 -1.57
CA ILE A 143 -21.76 -41.66 -0.86
C ILE A 143 -23.09 -42.45 -0.81
N ALA A 144 -23.48 -43.13 -1.92
CA ALA A 144 -24.70 -43.91 -1.98
C ALA A 144 -24.61 -45.09 -1.00
N ILE A 145 -23.49 -45.79 -0.95
CA ILE A 145 -23.25 -46.90 0.00
C ILE A 145 -23.34 -46.40 1.43
N LEU A 146 -22.69 -45.30 1.76
CA LEU A 146 -22.77 -44.72 3.12
C LEU A 146 -24.21 -44.36 3.51
N ARG A 147 -24.99 -43.87 2.56
CA ARG A 147 -26.40 -43.53 2.81
C ARG A 147 -27.30 -44.74 2.98
N THR A 148 -27.05 -45.84 2.28
CA THR A 148 -27.76 -47.12 2.46
C THR A 148 -27.41 -47.76 3.80
N LEU A 149 -26.19 -47.55 4.34
CA LEU A 149 -25.75 -47.94 5.66
C LEU A 149 -26.31 -47.02 6.81
N GLY A 150 -27.09 -45.98 6.44
CA GLY A 150 -27.79 -45.14 7.40
C GLY A 150 -27.15 -43.78 7.65
N ALA A 151 -26.12 -43.37 6.88
CA ALA A 151 -25.54 -42.04 7.02
C ALA A 151 -26.56 -40.94 6.64
N THR A 152 -26.68 -39.96 7.50
CA THR A 152 -27.58 -38.82 7.32
C THR A 152 -27.00 -37.81 6.30
N PRO A 153 -27.82 -37.02 5.60
CA PRO A 153 -27.34 -35.97 4.72
C PRO A 153 -26.39 -34.97 5.39
N ARG A 154 -26.61 -34.69 6.68
CA ARG A 154 -25.76 -33.78 7.46
C ARG A 154 -24.36 -34.36 7.70
N GLN A 155 -24.25 -35.68 7.90
CA GLN A 155 -22.96 -36.36 8.03
C GLN A 155 -22.16 -36.32 6.71
N ILE A 156 -22.83 -36.58 5.59
CA ILE A 156 -22.19 -36.45 4.25
C ILE A 156 -21.71 -35.02 4.02
N MET A 157 -22.57 -34.04 4.30
CA MET A 157 -22.19 -32.63 4.18
C MET A 157 -20.98 -32.30 5.07
N ALA A 158 -20.95 -32.79 6.31
CA ALA A 158 -19.84 -32.53 7.24
C ALA A 158 -18.52 -33.09 6.73
N ILE A 159 -18.52 -34.30 6.14
CA ILE A 159 -17.29 -34.91 5.56
C ILE A 159 -16.66 -33.97 4.52
N PHE A 160 -17.44 -33.52 3.55
CA PHE A 160 -16.91 -32.65 2.49
C PHE A 160 -16.59 -31.22 3.00
N MET A 161 -17.33 -30.71 4.00
CA MET A 161 -16.97 -29.45 4.62
C MET A 161 -15.65 -29.52 5.39
N VAL A 162 -15.43 -30.59 6.16
CA VAL A 162 -14.15 -30.80 6.84
C VAL A 162 -13.02 -30.91 5.83
N GLN A 163 -13.20 -31.73 4.79
CA GLN A 163 -12.20 -31.89 3.72
C GLN A 163 -11.81 -30.55 3.08
N GLY A 164 -12.78 -29.75 2.64
CA GLY A 164 -12.53 -28.47 2.01
C GLY A 164 -11.93 -27.43 2.98
N THR A 165 -12.39 -27.41 4.24
CA THR A 165 -11.83 -26.53 5.27
C THR A 165 -10.38 -26.88 5.59
N VAL A 166 -10.04 -28.17 5.71
CA VAL A 166 -8.66 -28.62 5.94
C VAL A 166 -7.73 -28.18 4.79
N ILE A 167 -8.17 -28.37 3.55
CA ILE A 167 -7.41 -27.89 2.39
C ILE A 167 -7.21 -26.36 2.44
N GLY A 168 -8.27 -25.62 2.76
CA GLY A 168 -8.21 -24.16 2.90
C GLY A 168 -7.26 -23.70 4.00
N VAL A 169 -7.29 -24.36 5.16
CA VAL A 169 -6.39 -24.04 6.29
C VAL A 169 -4.94 -24.34 5.90
N ILE A 170 -4.65 -25.51 5.37
CA ILE A 170 -3.29 -25.88 4.94
C ILE A 170 -2.77 -24.89 3.89
N GLY A 171 -3.58 -24.59 2.86
CA GLY A 171 -3.22 -23.64 1.83
C GLY A 171 -2.97 -22.23 2.39
N THR A 172 -3.81 -21.77 3.30
CA THR A 172 -3.64 -20.45 3.93
C THR A 172 -2.40 -20.38 4.82
N VAL A 173 -2.11 -21.44 5.58
CA VAL A 173 -0.91 -21.49 6.43
C VAL A 173 0.36 -21.51 5.57
N ILE A 174 0.42 -22.37 4.56
CA ILE A 174 1.57 -22.45 3.66
C ILE A 174 1.75 -21.12 2.91
N GLY A 175 0.67 -20.58 2.33
CA GLY A 175 0.69 -19.31 1.61
C GLY A 175 1.09 -18.13 2.52
N GLY A 176 0.57 -18.09 3.74
CA GLY A 176 0.93 -17.07 4.72
C GLY A 176 2.40 -17.12 5.13
N VAL A 177 2.92 -18.31 5.44
CA VAL A 177 4.34 -18.49 5.80
C VAL A 177 5.26 -18.10 4.64
N LEU A 178 4.96 -18.57 3.42
CA LEU A 178 5.74 -18.22 2.23
C LEU A 178 5.66 -16.73 1.91
N GLY A 179 4.47 -16.13 2.05
CA GLY A 179 4.26 -14.70 1.81
C GLY A 179 5.04 -13.83 2.80
N VAL A 180 4.98 -14.14 4.09
CA VAL A 180 5.75 -13.44 5.14
C VAL A 180 7.26 -13.62 4.90
N PHE A 181 7.69 -14.84 4.60
CA PHE A 181 9.10 -15.10 4.30
C PHE A 181 9.58 -14.31 3.08
N ALA A 182 8.80 -14.26 2.00
CA ALA A 182 9.10 -13.47 0.83
C ALA A 182 9.16 -11.98 1.13
N ALA A 183 8.18 -11.44 1.88
CA ALA A 183 8.13 -10.04 2.25
C ALA A 183 9.32 -9.60 3.09
N LEU A 184 9.76 -10.42 4.05
CA LEU A 184 10.93 -10.13 4.89
C LEU A 184 12.26 -10.21 4.13
N ASN A 185 12.34 -10.98 3.06
CA ASN A 185 13.58 -11.20 2.31
C ASN A 185 13.59 -10.51 0.93
N ILE A 186 12.55 -9.72 0.59
CA ILE A 186 12.39 -9.14 -0.76
C ILE A 186 13.59 -8.31 -1.18
N THR A 187 14.14 -7.48 -0.30
CA THR A 187 15.33 -6.64 -0.58
C THR A 187 16.54 -7.51 -0.93
N GLY A 188 16.80 -8.56 -0.13
CA GLY A 188 17.91 -9.47 -0.40
C GLY A 188 17.71 -10.34 -1.64
N MET A 189 16.47 -10.63 -2.00
CA MET A 189 16.14 -11.35 -3.25
C MET A 189 16.43 -10.45 -4.47
N ILE A 190 16.02 -9.19 -4.41
CA ILE A 190 16.28 -8.22 -5.49
C ILE A 190 17.78 -8.01 -5.65
N ASP A 191 18.54 -7.81 -4.58
CA ASP A 191 20.00 -7.67 -4.63
C ASP A 191 20.70 -8.87 -5.27
N ARG A 192 20.18 -10.08 -5.07
CA ARG A 192 20.71 -11.29 -5.72
C ARG A 192 20.38 -11.32 -7.21
N ILE A 193 19.16 -10.94 -7.59
CA ILE A 193 18.73 -10.85 -8.99
C ILE A 193 19.54 -9.80 -9.72
N GLU A 194 19.73 -8.60 -9.15
CA GLU A 194 20.56 -7.53 -9.72
C GLU A 194 22.00 -7.99 -9.97
N ARG A 195 22.56 -8.74 -9.03
CA ARG A 195 23.92 -9.33 -9.20
C ARG A 195 24.00 -10.36 -10.32
N LEU A 196 22.93 -11.12 -10.54
CA LEU A 196 22.87 -12.14 -11.61
C LEU A 196 22.65 -11.50 -12.99
N VAL A 197 21.81 -10.46 -13.07
CA VAL A 197 21.45 -9.77 -14.33
C VAL A 197 22.49 -8.71 -14.72
N GLY A 198 23.34 -8.27 -13.77
CA GLY A 198 24.38 -7.27 -14.02
C GLY A 198 23.87 -5.82 -14.17
N HIS A 199 22.58 -5.58 -13.99
CA HIS A 199 21.96 -4.26 -14.05
C HIS A 199 21.27 -3.91 -12.73
N LYS A 200 21.48 -2.67 -12.25
CA LYS A 200 20.73 -2.14 -11.10
C LYS A 200 19.34 -1.73 -11.56
N VAL A 201 18.30 -2.33 -10.97
CA VAL A 201 16.89 -1.99 -11.20
C VAL A 201 16.56 -0.64 -10.57
N PHE A 202 17.16 -0.36 -9.40
CA PHE A 202 17.00 0.90 -8.69
C PHE A 202 18.31 1.69 -8.72
N SER A 203 18.39 2.71 -9.60
CA SER A 203 19.52 3.65 -9.62
C SER A 203 19.20 4.86 -8.74
N SER A 204 20.17 5.27 -7.93
CA SER A 204 20.08 6.47 -7.07
C SER A 204 19.87 7.78 -7.84
N ASP A 205 20.11 7.78 -9.13
CA ASP A 205 19.95 8.97 -9.98
C ASP A 205 18.49 9.25 -10.35
N VAL A 206 17.61 8.24 -10.24
CA VAL A 206 16.18 8.33 -10.58
C VAL A 206 15.30 8.21 -9.35
N TYR A 207 15.70 7.39 -8.37
CA TYR A 207 14.91 7.13 -7.18
C TYR A 207 15.61 7.64 -5.92
N PHE A 208 14.84 8.20 -4.96
CA PHE A 208 15.36 8.65 -3.66
C PHE A 208 15.90 7.52 -2.78
N ILE A 209 15.58 6.26 -3.12
CA ILE A 209 15.85 5.08 -2.31
C ILE A 209 16.54 4.04 -3.19
N ASN A 210 17.67 3.51 -2.72
CA ASN A 210 18.48 2.49 -3.41
C ASN A 210 18.06 1.06 -3.06
N TYR A 211 17.00 0.89 -2.28
CA TYR A 211 16.47 -0.41 -1.85
C TYR A 211 14.96 -0.38 -1.88
N LEU A 212 14.32 -1.53 -2.05
CA LEU A 212 12.88 -1.66 -1.95
C LEU A 212 12.50 -1.80 -0.46
N PRO A 213 11.95 -0.76 0.18
CA PRO A 213 11.50 -0.87 1.56
C PRO A 213 10.29 -1.81 1.61
N SER A 214 10.38 -2.86 2.41
CA SER A 214 9.25 -3.74 2.71
C SER A 214 8.82 -3.50 4.15
N ASP A 215 7.63 -2.98 4.35
CA ASP A 215 7.00 -2.82 5.66
C ASP A 215 5.87 -3.85 5.79
N LEU A 216 6.14 -4.90 6.55
CA LEU A 216 5.20 -5.98 6.77
C LEU A 216 4.23 -5.58 7.89
N GLN A 217 3.00 -5.22 7.51
CA GLN A 217 1.95 -4.91 8.47
C GLN A 217 1.22 -6.19 8.87
N VAL A 218 1.33 -6.56 10.15
CA VAL A 218 0.68 -7.75 10.71
C VAL A 218 -0.84 -7.74 10.48
N LEU A 219 -1.46 -6.56 10.54
CA LEU A 219 -2.89 -6.40 10.29
C LEU A 219 -3.29 -6.83 8.88
N ASP A 220 -2.50 -6.46 7.87
CA ASP A 220 -2.77 -6.83 6.47
C ASP A 220 -2.67 -8.35 6.28
N VAL A 221 -1.66 -8.99 6.90
CA VAL A 221 -1.50 -10.45 6.87
C VAL A 221 -2.71 -11.15 7.50
N VAL A 222 -3.15 -10.68 8.68
CA VAL A 222 -4.31 -11.26 9.39
C VAL A 222 -5.59 -11.07 8.58
N LEU A 223 -5.81 -9.90 7.98
CA LEU A 223 -6.98 -9.63 7.16
C LEU A 223 -7.02 -10.51 5.91
N ILE A 224 -5.90 -10.65 5.19
CA ILE A 224 -5.81 -11.47 3.98
C ILE A 224 -6.01 -12.96 4.32
N CYS A 225 -5.34 -13.48 5.35
CA CYS A 225 -5.50 -14.85 5.79
C CYS A 225 -6.93 -15.15 6.27
N SER A 226 -7.54 -14.21 7.00
CA SER A 226 -8.93 -14.35 7.45
C SER A 226 -9.92 -14.34 6.29
N ALA A 227 -9.71 -13.46 5.31
CA ALA A 227 -10.51 -13.41 4.09
C ALA A 227 -10.36 -14.72 3.27
N ALA A 228 -9.15 -15.25 3.13
CA ALA A 228 -8.89 -16.49 2.43
C ALA A 228 -9.57 -17.69 3.10
N LEU A 229 -9.49 -17.80 4.44
CA LEU A 229 -10.17 -18.84 5.21
C LEU A 229 -11.69 -18.73 5.09
N LEU A 230 -12.24 -17.52 5.22
CA LEU A 230 -13.67 -17.27 5.09
C LEU A 230 -14.17 -17.68 3.70
N MET A 231 -13.47 -17.24 2.64
CA MET A 231 -13.84 -17.55 1.26
C MET A 231 -13.70 -19.05 0.98
N SER A 232 -12.67 -19.71 1.49
CA SER A 232 -12.50 -21.16 1.37
C SER A 232 -13.66 -21.91 2.04
N PHE A 233 -14.05 -21.51 3.26
CA PHE A 233 -15.20 -22.10 3.97
C PHE A 233 -16.50 -21.89 3.17
N LEU A 234 -16.77 -20.67 2.68
CA LEU A 234 -17.96 -20.39 1.88
C LEU A 234 -17.98 -21.19 0.57
N ALA A 235 -16.83 -21.32 -0.07
CA ALA A 235 -16.68 -22.09 -1.31
C ALA A 235 -17.02 -23.58 -1.12
N THR A 236 -16.76 -24.13 0.07
CA THR A 236 -17.06 -25.55 0.34
C THR A 236 -18.53 -25.84 0.62
N LEU A 237 -19.34 -24.83 0.99
CA LEU A 237 -20.75 -24.99 1.33
C LEU A 237 -21.57 -25.57 0.19
N TYR A 238 -21.43 -25.02 -1.01
CA TYR A 238 -22.25 -25.42 -2.17
C TYR A 238 -21.97 -26.86 -2.60
N PRO A 239 -20.71 -27.31 -2.83
CA PRO A 239 -20.41 -28.70 -3.19
C PRO A 239 -20.83 -29.67 -2.11
N SER A 240 -20.59 -29.35 -0.83
CA SER A 240 -20.97 -30.21 0.30
C SER A 240 -22.47 -30.40 0.41
N TRP A 241 -23.24 -29.33 0.20
CA TRP A 241 -24.71 -29.41 0.17
C TRP A 241 -25.22 -30.24 -1.02
N ARG A 242 -24.57 -30.15 -2.18
CA ARG A 242 -24.86 -30.96 -3.36
C ARG A 242 -24.58 -32.44 -3.09
N ALA A 243 -23.45 -32.76 -2.45
CA ALA A 243 -23.11 -34.12 -2.02
C ALA A 243 -24.18 -34.73 -1.09
N ALA A 244 -24.68 -33.95 -0.13
CA ALA A 244 -25.72 -34.36 0.82
C ALA A 244 -27.07 -34.71 0.14
N ARG A 245 -27.34 -34.18 -1.02
CA ARG A 245 -28.59 -34.42 -1.80
C ARG A 245 -28.50 -35.58 -2.79
N THR A 246 -27.37 -36.29 -2.90
CA THR A 246 -27.22 -37.46 -3.78
C THR A 246 -28.25 -38.54 -3.38
N GLN A 247 -29.05 -38.99 -4.33
CA GLN A 247 -30.05 -40.04 -4.13
C GLN A 247 -29.42 -41.43 -4.36
N PRO A 248 -29.46 -42.36 -3.39
CA PRO A 248 -28.85 -43.68 -3.51
C PRO A 248 -29.38 -44.51 -4.67
N ALA A 249 -30.72 -44.42 -4.91
CA ALA A 249 -31.38 -45.20 -5.93
C ALA A 249 -30.94 -44.89 -7.37
N GLU A 250 -30.60 -43.62 -7.68
CA GLU A 250 -30.10 -43.22 -8.99
C GLU A 250 -28.64 -43.63 -9.19
N SER A 251 -27.83 -43.50 -8.13
CA SER A 251 -26.38 -43.76 -8.23
C SER A 251 -26.03 -45.24 -8.36
N LEU A 252 -26.88 -46.15 -7.86
CA LEU A 252 -26.68 -47.60 -7.95
C LEU A 252 -27.34 -48.25 -9.19
N ARG A 253 -28.16 -47.50 -9.95
CA ARG A 253 -28.85 -47.98 -11.15
C ARG A 253 -28.02 -47.85 -12.42
N TYR A 254 -26.98 -47.03 -12.42
CA TYR A 254 -26.15 -46.73 -13.61
C TYR A 254 -24.80 -47.47 -13.61
N GLU A 255 -24.62 -48.50 -12.82
CA GLU A 255 -23.67 -49.59 -13.02
C GLU A 255 -24.39 -50.82 -13.63
#